data_0923c71bc45a9bda6cdaafe792335660
#
_entry.id   0923c71bc45a9bda6cdaafe792335660
#
_cell.length_a   1.000
_cell.length_b   1.000
_cell.length_c   1.000
_cell.angle_alpha   90.00
_cell.angle_beta   90.00
_cell.angle_gamma   90.00
#
_symmetry.space_group_name_H-M   'P 1'
#
loop_
_entity.id
_entity.type
_entity.pdbx_description
1 polymer ?
#
loop_
_entity_poly.entity_id
_entity_poly.type
_entity_poly.pdbx_seq_one_letter_code
_entity_poly.pdbx_strand_id
1 'polypeptide(L)'
;MRTLLVIAWLLLSLPAWAHKPSDSYLSLSIQNDRVEGQWDIALRDLDNAIGLDRDGSGEITWGEVRNKHDEIVSYALSHLDLSAGGQSCKAQMLEQLIDHHTDGAYSVLRFRSHCGGIIEQLRVDYRLLFEIDAQHKGLLRLTQGGQTSTAIFSRESPAHEFSVTERSRWAESMQFIHEGIWHIWLGFDHVLFL
;
A
#
# COMPACT_ATOMS: atom_id res chain seq x y z
N MET A 1 0.57 -47.62 27.46
CA MET A 1 0.32 -47.60 25.99
C MET A 1 -0.54 -46.40 25.51
N ARG A 2 -1.62 -46.03 26.20
CA ARG A 2 -2.47 -44.87 25.79
C ARG A 2 -1.72 -43.51 25.85
N THR A 3 -0.88 -43.27 26.81
CA THR A 3 -0.07 -42.04 26.96
C THR A 3 1.02 -41.89 25.90
N LEU A 4 1.63 -42.99 25.44
CA LEU A 4 2.63 -42.97 24.36
C LEU A 4 2.03 -42.65 23.01
N LEU A 5 0.77 -43.06 22.74
CA LEU A 5 0.05 -42.72 21.52
C LEU A 5 -0.31 -41.25 21.45
N VAL A 6 -0.65 -40.57 22.54
CA VAL A 6 -0.95 -39.14 22.59
C VAL A 6 0.30 -38.32 22.35
N ILE A 7 1.45 -38.74 22.89
CA ILE A 7 2.75 -38.05 22.66
C ILE A 7 3.19 -38.22 21.19
N ALA A 8 3.00 -39.38 20.59
CA ALA A 8 3.30 -39.57 19.15
C ALA A 8 2.45 -38.73 18.23
N TRP A 9 1.18 -38.44 18.58
CA TRP A 9 0.31 -37.54 17.81
C TRP A 9 0.73 -36.06 17.91
N LEU A 10 1.28 -35.61 19.04
CA LEU A 10 1.78 -34.26 19.25
C LEU A 10 3.09 -33.97 18.50
N LEU A 11 3.82 -35.00 18.08
CA LEU A 11 5.08 -34.86 17.34
C LEU A 11 4.89 -34.83 15.80
N LEU A 12 3.68 -35.04 15.29
CA LEU A 12 3.31 -34.89 13.88
C LEU A 12 2.89 -33.45 13.57
N SER A 13 3.71 -32.47 13.93
CA SER A 13 3.59 -31.11 13.38
C SER A 13 4.09 -31.15 11.94
N LEU A 14 3.17 -31.30 11.00
CA LEU A 14 3.45 -31.07 9.59
C LEU A 14 3.84 -29.60 9.45
N PRO A 15 4.92 -29.26 8.69
CA PRO A 15 5.24 -27.87 8.40
C PRO A 15 4.03 -27.28 7.65
N ALA A 16 3.29 -26.38 8.30
CA ALA A 16 2.29 -25.57 7.63
C ALA A 16 3.04 -24.58 6.74
N TRP A 17 3.09 -24.84 5.45
CA TRP A 17 3.52 -23.87 4.48
C TRP A 17 2.41 -22.81 4.38
N ALA A 18 2.52 -21.79 5.22
CA ALA A 18 1.70 -20.61 5.07
C ALA A 18 2.16 -19.92 3.78
N HIS A 19 1.34 -20.01 2.73
CA HIS A 19 1.54 -19.18 1.55
C HIS A 19 1.56 -17.73 2.02
N LYS A 20 2.65 -17.03 1.68
CA LYS A 20 2.75 -15.61 1.99
C LYS A 20 1.65 -14.88 1.23
N PRO A 21 0.84 -14.05 1.89
CA PRO A 21 -0.17 -13.25 1.21
C PRO A 21 0.50 -12.37 0.13
N SER A 22 -0.22 -12.17 -0.97
CA SER A 22 0.17 -11.24 -2.02
C SER A 22 -0.19 -9.84 -1.57
N ASP A 23 0.82 -8.99 -1.40
CA ASP A 23 0.65 -7.59 -1.01
C ASP A 23 1.40 -6.68 -1.99
N SER A 24 0.84 -5.49 -2.24
CA SER A 24 1.57 -4.42 -2.90
C SER A 24 1.49 -3.14 -2.09
N TYR A 25 2.47 -2.25 -2.26
CA TYR A 25 2.61 -1.05 -1.47
C TYR A 25 2.49 0.18 -2.37
N LEU A 26 1.42 0.96 -2.17
CA LEU A 26 1.16 2.19 -2.91
C LEU A 26 1.42 3.38 -1.98
N SER A 27 2.43 4.17 -2.28
CA SER A 27 2.73 5.42 -1.57
C SER A 27 2.34 6.60 -2.46
N LEU A 28 1.46 7.46 -1.97
CA LEU A 28 1.01 8.67 -2.67
C LEU A 28 1.37 9.91 -1.87
N SER A 29 1.78 10.98 -2.57
CA SER A 29 2.01 12.29 -1.99
C SER A 29 1.26 13.34 -2.79
N ILE A 30 0.41 14.12 -2.10
CA ILE A 30 -0.39 15.18 -2.73
C ILE A 30 0.33 16.51 -2.59
N GLN A 31 0.48 17.22 -3.72
CA GLN A 31 1.06 18.57 -3.80
C GLN A 31 0.19 19.42 -4.73
N ASN A 32 -0.70 20.23 -4.17
CA ASN A 32 -1.65 21.09 -4.89
C ASN A 32 -2.55 20.32 -5.87
N ASP A 33 -2.24 20.37 -7.17
CA ASP A 33 -2.96 19.73 -8.29
C ASP A 33 -2.33 18.40 -8.74
N ARG A 34 -1.31 17.93 -8.02
CA ARG A 34 -0.49 16.77 -8.42
C ARG A 34 -0.50 15.70 -7.35
N VAL A 35 -0.48 14.46 -7.81
CA VAL A 35 -0.22 13.28 -6.99
C VAL A 35 1.05 12.63 -7.50
N GLU A 36 2.06 12.53 -6.67
CA GLU A 36 3.25 11.72 -6.93
C GLU A 36 3.06 10.36 -6.28
N GLY A 37 3.29 9.30 -7.06
CA GLY A 37 3.08 7.93 -6.65
C GLY A 37 4.32 7.07 -6.78
N GLN A 38 4.51 6.17 -5.82
CA GLN A 38 5.40 5.02 -5.91
C GLN A 38 4.58 3.77 -5.62
N TRP A 39 4.69 2.78 -6.49
CA TRP A 39 3.95 1.53 -6.38
C TRP A 39 4.90 0.35 -6.46
N ASP A 40 5.06 -0.36 -5.34
CA ASP A 40 5.92 -1.53 -5.22
C ASP A 40 5.05 -2.77 -5.40
N ILE A 41 5.26 -3.50 -6.49
CA ILE A 41 4.50 -4.70 -6.87
C ILE A 41 5.47 -5.88 -6.94
N ALA A 42 5.17 -6.96 -6.22
CA ALA A 42 6.04 -8.15 -6.20
C ALA A 42 6.20 -8.74 -7.61
N LEU A 43 7.44 -9.01 -8.01
CA LEU A 43 7.71 -9.59 -9.34
C LEU A 43 7.03 -10.95 -9.52
N ARG A 44 6.97 -11.75 -8.45
CA ARG A 44 6.26 -13.04 -8.45
C ARG A 44 4.79 -12.88 -8.81
N ASP A 45 4.14 -11.82 -8.30
CA ASP A 45 2.72 -11.60 -8.54
C ASP A 45 2.47 -11.04 -9.93
N LEU A 46 3.39 -10.19 -10.43
CA LEU A 46 3.39 -9.77 -11.84
C LEU A 46 3.65 -10.93 -12.80
N ASP A 47 4.53 -11.86 -12.45
CA ASP A 47 4.76 -13.07 -13.25
C ASP A 47 3.50 -13.90 -13.38
N ASN A 48 2.80 -14.13 -12.28
CA ASN A 48 1.50 -14.82 -12.28
C ASN A 48 0.45 -14.12 -13.15
N ALA A 49 0.51 -12.78 -13.26
CA ALA A 49 -0.47 -11.99 -14.00
C ALA A 49 -0.17 -11.91 -15.51
N ILE A 50 1.09 -11.66 -15.87
CA ILE A 50 1.47 -11.29 -17.24
C ILE A 50 2.65 -12.12 -17.79
N GLY A 51 3.19 -13.10 -17.04
CA GLY A 51 4.23 -14.01 -17.46
C GLY A 51 5.57 -13.28 -17.69
N LEU A 52 6.32 -13.02 -16.63
CA LEU A 52 7.63 -12.36 -16.72
C LEU A 52 8.74 -13.35 -17.05
N ASP A 53 8.72 -14.53 -16.41
CA ASP A 53 9.66 -15.64 -16.65
C ASP A 53 9.37 -16.25 -18.03
N ARG A 54 10.11 -15.79 -19.04
CA ARG A 54 9.90 -16.21 -20.43
C ARG A 54 10.57 -17.53 -20.77
N ASP A 55 11.67 -17.84 -20.12
CA ASP A 55 12.45 -19.04 -20.39
C ASP A 55 12.07 -20.23 -19.49
N GLY A 56 11.19 -19.99 -18.51
CA GLY A 56 10.72 -21.02 -17.57
C GLY A 56 11.80 -21.48 -16.60
N SER A 57 12.79 -20.61 -16.32
CA SER A 57 13.88 -20.93 -15.40
C SER A 57 13.47 -20.95 -13.94
N GLY A 58 12.34 -20.31 -13.61
CA GLY A 58 11.87 -20.10 -12.25
C GLY A 58 12.53 -18.90 -11.56
N GLU A 59 13.40 -18.17 -12.26
CA GLU A 59 14.07 -16.96 -11.77
C GLU A 59 13.74 -15.78 -12.70
N ILE A 60 13.14 -14.72 -12.15
CA ILE A 60 12.84 -13.52 -12.92
C ILE A 60 14.07 -12.62 -12.98
N THR A 61 14.63 -12.49 -14.14
CA THR A 61 15.83 -11.68 -14.38
C THR A 61 15.50 -10.22 -14.67
N TRP A 62 16.47 -9.33 -14.44
CA TRP A 62 16.32 -7.91 -14.81
C TRP A 62 16.08 -7.72 -16.32
N GLY A 63 16.66 -8.58 -17.15
CA GLY A 63 16.45 -8.55 -18.60
C GLY A 63 15.00 -8.79 -18.99
N GLU A 64 14.33 -9.74 -18.33
CA GLU A 64 12.92 -10.05 -18.55
C GLU A 64 12.01 -8.94 -18.08
N VAL A 65 12.26 -8.39 -16.88
CA VAL A 65 11.49 -7.24 -16.35
C VAL A 65 11.61 -6.05 -17.31
N ARG A 66 12.81 -5.75 -17.81
CA ARG A 66 13.01 -4.65 -18.74
C ARG A 66 12.30 -4.89 -20.09
N ASN A 67 12.33 -6.10 -20.60
CA ASN A 67 11.66 -6.45 -21.85
C ASN A 67 10.13 -6.38 -21.72
N LYS A 68 9.60 -6.54 -20.51
CA LYS A 68 8.17 -6.47 -20.17
C LYS A 68 7.73 -5.12 -19.60
N HIS A 69 8.60 -4.09 -19.65
CA HIS A 69 8.35 -2.78 -19.07
C HIS A 69 6.96 -2.24 -19.45
N ASP A 70 6.68 -2.14 -20.73
CA ASP A 70 5.41 -1.56 -21.24
C ASP A 70 4.19 -2.37 -20.79
N GLU A 71 4.30 -3.69 -20.74
CA GLU A 71 3.24 -4.57 -20.28
C GLU A 71 3.00 -4.41 -18.77
N ILE A 72 4.08 -4.33 -17.95
CA ILE A 72 4.00 -4.10 -16.52
C ILE A 72 3.32 -2.77 -16.24
N VAL A 73 3.76 -1.69 -16.89
CA VAL A 73 3.22 -0.35 -16.74
C VAL A 73 1.75 -0.30 -17.15
N SER A 74 1.43 -0.85 -18.31
CA SER A 74 0.04 -0.89 -18.81
C SER A 74 -0.87 -1.67 -17.88
N TYR A 75 -0.43 -2.84 -17.42
CA TYR A 75 -1.17 -3.66 -16.47
C TYR A 75 -1.42 -2.92 -15.16
N ALA A 76 -0.37 -2.39 -14.54
CA ALA A 76 -0.49 -1.68 -13.27
C ALA A 76 -1.41 -0.45 -13.39
N LEU A 77 -1.15 0.44 -14.35
CA LEU A 77 -1.92 1.68 -14.49
C LEU A 77 -3.38 1.45 -14.92
N SER A 78 -3.70 0.34 -15.59
CA SER A 78 -5.10 -0.01 -15.91
C SER A 78 -5.91 -0.46 -14.67
N HIS A 79 -5.22 -0.81 -13.57
CA HIS A 79 -5.82 -1.25 -12.31
C HIS A 79 -5.75 -0.21 -11.19
N LEU A 80 -5.35 1.02 -11.52
CA LEU A 80 -5.33 2.15 -10.58
C LEU A 80 -6.00 3.36 -11.22
N ASP A 81 -7.12 3.81 -10.66
CA ASP A 81 -7.73 5.08 -11.01
C ASP A 81 -7.66 6.06 -9.84
N LEU A 82 -7.13 7.25 -10.14
CA LEU A 82 -7.09 8.38 -9.23
C LEU A 82 -8.05 9.43 -9.75
N SER A 83 -8.93 9.93 -8.90
CA SER A 83 -9.84 11.00 -9.27
C SER A 83 -9.98 12.06 -8.17
N ALA A 84 -10.16 13.31 -8.58
CA ALA A 84 -10.37 14.45 -7.70
C ALA A 84 -11.56 15.27 -8.22
N GLY A 85 -12.50 15.62 -7.33
CA GLY A 85 -13.71 16.36 -7.73
C GLY A 85 -14.53 15.67 -8.83
N GLY A 86 -14.48 14.34 -8.91
CA GLY A 86 -15.17 13.55 -9.94
C GLY A 86 -14.45 13.50 -11.31
N GLN A 87 -13.27 14.10 -11.44
CA GLN A 87 -12.46 14.05 -12.66
C GLN A 87 -11.27 13.11 -12.48
N SER A 88 -11.02 12.25 -13.48
CA SER A 88 -9.87 11.33 -13.46
C SER A 88 -8.56 12.10 -13.59
N CYS A 89 -7.59 11.73 -12.76
CA CYS A 89 -6.24 12.27 -12.76
C CYS A 89 -5.36 11.42 -13.68
N LYS A 90 -4.89 11.97 -14.77
CA LYS A 90 -4.07 11.25 -15.75
C LYS A 90 -2.70 10.93 -15.16
N ALA A 91 -2.41 9.64 -15.01
CA ALA A 91 -1.10 9.16 -14.57
C ALA A 91 -0.09 9.17 -15.73
N GLN A 92 1.12 9.63 -15.43
CA GLN A 92 2.29 9.58 -16.29
C GLN A 92 3.38 8.81 -15.60
N MET A 93 3.87 7.73 -16.23
CA MET A 93 5.03 6.99 -15.74
C MET A 93 6.27 7.85 -15.81
N LEU A 94 7.09 7.80 -14.76
CA LEU A 94 8.37 8.48 -14.66
C LEU A 94 9.53 7.51 -14.79
N GLU A 95 9.54 6.46 -13.98
CA GLU A 95 10.61 5.45 -14.00
C GLU A 95 10.12 4.12 -13.40
N GLN A 96 10.81 3.04 -13.77
CA GLN A 96 10.68 1.72 -13.18
C GLN A 96 12.02 1.30 -12.60
N LEU A 97 12.02 0.86 -11.35
CA LEU A 97 13.16 0.36 -10.61
C LEU A 97 12.87 -1.05 -10.09
N ILE A 98 13.89 -1.71 -9.59
CA ILE A 98 13.76 -2.95 -8.82
C ILE A 98 14.26 -2.69 -7.41
N ASP A 99 13.48 -3.12 -6.42
CA ASP A 99 13.87 -3.10 -5.01
C ASP A 99 13.69 -4.49 -4.40
N HIS A 100 14.38 -4.73 -3.28
CA HIS A 100 14.34 -6.00 -2.58
C HIS A 100 13.76 -5.76 -1.18
N HIS A 101 12.58 -6.28 -0.95
CA HIS A 101 11.97 -6.36 0.38
C HIS A 101 12.39 -7.68 1.06
N THR A 102 12.09 -7.83 2.33
CA THR A 102 12.44 -9.05 3.09
C THR A 102 11.83 -10.33 2.50
N ASP A 103 10.90 -10.18 1.60
CA ASP A 103 10.02 -11.22 1.06
C ASP A 103 10.20 -11.49 -0.43
N GLY A 104 11.01 -10.71 -1.11
CA GLY A 104 11.30 -10.90 -2.52
C GLY A 104 11.64 -9.61 -3.24
N ALA A 105 11.76 -9.73 -4.56
CA ALA A 105 12.01 -8.60 -5.45
C ALA A 105 10.70 -7.96 -5.91
N TYR A 106 10.71 -6.63 -6.01
CA TYR A 106 9.57 -5.80 -6.38
C TYR A 106 9.89 -4.93 -7.58
N SER A 107 8.93 -4.78 -8.49
CA SER A 107 8.93 -3.73 -9.48
C SER A 107 8.40 -2.46 -8.82
N VAL A 108 9.23 -1.43 -8.76
CA VAL A 108 8.91 -0.12 -8.20
C VAL A 108 8.57 0.83 -9.34
N LEU A 109 7.29 1.18 -9.45
CA LEU A 109 6.78 2.08 -10.46
C LEU A 109 6.61 3.48 -9.87
N ARG A 110 7.36 4.46 -10.35
CA ARG A 110 7.18 5.87 -9.98
C ARG A 110 6.41 6.59 -11.06
N PHE A 111 5.35 7.25 -10.66
CA PHE A 111 4.46 7.97 -11.57
C PHE A 111 4.02 9.30 -10.98
N ARG A 112 3.49 10.16 -11.84
CA ARG A 112 2.87 11.43 -11.47
C ARG A 112 1.51 11.53 -12.12
N SER A 113 0.51 12.01 -11.37
CA SER A 113 -0.83 12.27 -11.90
C SER A 113 -1.18 13.75 -11.75
N HIS A 114 -1.84 14.30 -12.77
CA HIS A 114 -2.38 15.66 -12.75
C HIS A 114 -3.90 15.60 -12.70
N CYS A 115 -4.49 16.30 -11.72
CA CYS A 115 -5.94 16.27 -11.46
C CYS A 115 -6.69 17.52 -11.97
N GLY A 116 -6.02 18.41 -12.68
CA GLY A 116 -6.67 19.57 -13.30
C GLY A 116 -7.04 20.73 -12.38
N GLY A 117 -6.83 20.63 -11.07
CA GLY A 117 -7.10 21.65 -10.06
C GLY A 117 -6.66 21.22 -8.68
N ILE A 118 -6.82 22.11 -7.70
CA ILE A 118 -6.48 21.82 -6.30
C ILE A 118 -7.27 20.59 -5.83
N ILE A 119 -6.57 19.64 -5.24
CA ILE A 119 -7.16 18.38 -4.76
C ILE A 119 -7.68 18.60 -3.34
N GLU A 120 -9.00 18.73 -3.19
CA GLU A 120 -9.69 18.81 -1.90
C GLU A 120 -10.12 17.42 -1.38
N GLN A 121 -10.41 16.53 -2.32
CA GLN A 121 -10.73 15.12 -2.08
C GLN A 121 -10.05 14.27 -3.14
N LEU A 122 -9.38 13.23 -2.72
CA LEU A 122 -8.78 12.24 -3.61
C LEU A 122 -9.51 10.91 -3.41
N ARG A 123 -10.10 10.40 -4.49
CA ARG A 123 -10.57 9.02 -4.57
C ARG A 123 -9.51 8.16 -5.23
N VAL A 124 -9.18 7.05 -4.60
CA VAL A 124 -8.27 6.02 -5.11
C VAL A 124 -9.08 4.76 -5.32
N ASP A 125 -9.16 4.28 -6.56
CA ASP A 125 -9.77 3.00 -6.93
C ASP A 125 -8.64 2.06 -7.37
N TYR A 126 -8.47 0.97 -6.62
CA TYR A 126 -7.36 0.03 -6.74
C TYR A 126 -7.92 -1.36 -7.02
N ARG A 127 -7.47 -2.01 -8.10
CA ARG A 127 -7.97 -3.34 -8.51
C ARG A 127 -6.86 -4.32 -8.92
N LEU A 128 -5.60 -3.96 -8.71
CA LEU A 128 -4.47 -4.81 -9.10
C LEU A 128 -4.63 -6.22 -8.55
N LEU A 129 -4.45 -7.22 -9.41
CA LEU A 129 -4.44 -8.65 -9.07
C LEU A 129 -5.75 -9.23 -8.51
N PHE A 130 -6.80 -8.45 -8.25
CA PHE A 130 -8.06 -8.96 -7.68
C PHE A 130 -8.78 -9.99 -8.55
N GLU A 131 -8.45 -10.07 -9.84
CA GLU A 131 -9.02 -11.02 -10.80
C GLU A 131 -8.42 -12.40 -10.63
N ILE A 132 -7.13 -12.47 -10.27
CA ILE A 132 -6.33 -13.71 -10.20
C ILE A 132 -6.04 -14.14 -8.77
N ASP A 133 -5.99 -13.20 -7.81
CA ASP A 133 -5.81 -13.46 -6.39
C ASP A 133 -6.82 -12.69 -5.53
N ALA A 134 -7.83 -13.41 -5.05
CA ALA A 134 -8.86 -12.82 -4.18
C ALA A 134 -8.34 -12.41 -2.79
N GLN A 135 -7.16 -12.88 -2.38
CA GLN A 135 -6.54 -12.55 -1.11
C GLN A 135 -5.58 -11.36 -1.20
N HIS A 136 -5.27 -10.92 -2.43
CA HIS A 136 -4.37 -9.78 -2.64
C HIS A 136 -4.84 -8.53 -1.88
N LYS A 137 -3.88 -7.81 -1.29
CA LYS A 137 -4.11 -6.54 -0.60
C LYS A 137 -3.23 -5.44 -1.17
N GLY A 138 -3.84 -4.30 -1.46
CA GLY A 138 -3.14 -3.06 -1.75
C GLY A 138 -3.00 -2.23 -0.48
N LEU A 139 -1.78 -1.98 -0.04
CA LEU A 139 -1.50 -1.19 1.16
C LEU A 139 -1.16 0.24 0.75
N LEU A 140 -2.07 1.18 1.04
CA LEU A 140 -1.89 2.59 0.71
C LEU A 140 -1.31 3.37 1.90
N ARG A 141 -0.32 4.19 1.60
CA ARG A 141 0.15 5.31 2.41
C ARG A 141 -0.01 6.60 1.63
N LEU A 142 -0.86 7.49 2.09
CA LEU A 142 -1.10 8.80 1.51
C LEU A 142 -0.52 9.89 2.41
N THR A 143 0.36 10.71 1.86
CA THR A 143 1.00 11.83 2.59
C THR A 143 0.57 13.17 1.99
N GLN A 144 0.18 14.11 2.87
CA GLN A 144 -0.17 15.47 2.47
C GLN A 144 0.12 16.44 3.62
N GLY A 145 0.79 17.54 3.33
CA GLY A 145 1.05 18.60 4.33
C GLY A 145 1.73 18.09 5.62
N GLY A 146 2.47 16.98 5.56
CA GLY A 146 3.09 16.32 6.71
C GLY A 146 2.17 15.35 7.47
N GLN A 147 0.92 15.22 7.08
CA GLN A 147 0.00 14.21 7.61
C GLN A 147 0.04 12.93 6.77
N THR A 148 -0.15 11.79 7.41
CA THR A 148 -0.19 10.50 6.75
C THR A 148 -1.50 9.80 7.05
N SER A 149 -2.18 9.36 6.00
CA SER A 149 -3.36 8.48 6.06
C SER A 149 -3.00 7.12 5.45
N THR A 150 -3.62 6.06 5.91
CA THR A 150 -3.42 4.71 5.41
C THR A 150 -4.75 4.07 5.06
N ALA A 151 -4.75 3.18 4.07
CA ALA A 151 -5.89 2.32 3.74
C ALA A 151 -5.41 0.97 3.24
N ILE A 152 -6.30 -0.02 3.32
CA ILE A 152 -6.08 -1.35 2.78
C ILE A 152 -7.16 -1.61 1.73
N PHE A 153 -6.74 -1.81 0.49
CA PHE A 153 -7.62 -2.22 -0.59
C PHE A 153 -7.76 -3.74 -0.61
N SER A 154 -8.95 -4.18 -0.89
CA SER A 154 -9.27 -5.59 -1.10
C SER A 154 -10.32 -5.70 -2.20
N ARG A 155 -10.58 -6.92 -2.66
CA ARG A 155 -11.64 -7.17 -3.63
C ARG A 155 -13.01 -6.67 -3.18
N GLU A 156 -13.29 -6.72 -1.86
CA GLU A 156 -14.54 -6.27 -1.24
C GLU A 156 -14.57 -4.74 -1.02
N SER A 157 -13.39 -4.12 -0.89
CA SER A 157 -13.23 -2.67 -0.66
C SER A 157 -12.15 -2.10 -1.59
N PRO A 158 -12.45 -1.99 -2.90
CA PRO A 158 -11.45 -1.58 -3.90
C PRO A 158 -11.23 -0.07 -3.96
N ALA A 159 -12.05 0.74 -3.31
CA ALA A 159 -11.97 2.19 -3.43
C ALA A 159 -12.09 2.89 -2.06
N HIS A 160 -11.28 3.92 -1.87
CA HIS A 160 -11.31 4.79 -0.70
C HIS A 160 -11.25 6.27 -1.10
N GLU A 161 -11.91 7.13 -0.30
CA GLU A 161 -11.86 8.57 -0.46
C GLU A 161 -11.12 9.21 0.71
N PHE A 162 -10.26 10.18 0.40
CA PHE A 162 -9.44 10.89 1.35
C PHE A 162 -9.74 12.38 1.25
N SER A 163 -10.11 13.00 2.36
CA SER A 163 -10.24 14.45 2.45
C SER A 163 -8.85 15.08 2.59
N VAL A 164 -8.54 15.97 1.67
CA VAL A 164 -7.29 16.71 1.56
C VAL A 164 -7.46 18.06 2.29
N THR A 165 -7.99 18.04 3.50
CA THR A 165 -8.17 19.28 4.27
C THR A 165 -6.86 19.62 4.97
N GLU A 166 -6.30 20.79 4.69
CA GLU A 166 -5.28 21.38 5.56
C GLU A 166 -5.91 21.61 6.94
N ARG A 167 -5.74 20.66 7.85
CA ARG A 167 -5.99 20.96 9.25
C ARG A 167 -5.01 22.05 9.67
N SER A 168 -5.54 23.20 10.01
CA SER A 168 -4.75 24.32 10.53
C SER A 168 -3.87 23.78 11.67
N ARG A 169 -2.53 23.89 11.52
CA ARG A 169 -1.56 23.52 12.58
C ARG A 169 -1.91 24.19 13.91
N TRP A 170 -2.57 25.35 13.87
CA TRP A 170 -3.10 26.04 15.03
C TRP A 170 -4.22 25.29 15.72
N ALA A 171 -5.17 24.71 14.97
CA ALA A 171 -6.27 23.93 15.55
C ALA A 171 -5.72 22.64 16.20
N GLU A 172 -4.75 21.99 15.57
CA GLU A 172 -4.10 20.79 16.10
C GLU A 172 -3.28 21.11 17.36
N SER A 173 -2.49 22.20 17.33
CA SER A 173 -1.74 22.67 18.51
C SER A 173 -2.65 23.05 19.66
N MET A 174 -3.80 23.69 19.40
CA MET A 174 -4.78 24.05 20.44
C MET A 174 -5.47 22.83 21.01
N GLN A 175 -5.73 21.80 20.21
CA GLN A 175 -6.26 20.54 20.70
C GLN A 175 -5.25 19.85 21.64
N PHE A 176 -3.98 19.75 21.29
CA PHE A 176 -2.94 19.18 22.15
C PHE A 176 -2.76 19.97 23.45
N ILE A 177 -2.81 21.33 23.39
CA ILE A 177 -2.75 22.17 24.58
C ILE A 177 -3.96 21.92 25.49
N HIS A 178 -5.15 21.83 24.92
CA HIS A 178 -6.38 21.56 25.67
C HIS A 178 -6.36 20.18 26.33
N GLU A 179 -5.96 19.14 25.58
CA GLU A 179 -5.82 17.78 26.10
C GLU A 179 -4.74 17.69 27.17
N GLY A 180 -3.60 18.38 26.98
CA GLY A 180 -2.52 18.44 27.96
C GLY A 180 -2.95 19.14 29.26
N ILE A 181 -3.66 20.26 29.19
CA ILE A 181 -4.20 20.95 30.35
C ILE A 181 -5.23 20.05 31.09
N TRP A 182 -6.11 19.41 30.31
CA TRP A 182 -7.13 18.51 30.87
C TRP A 182 -6.51 17.28 31.53
N HIS A 183 -5.47 16.72 30.96
CA HIS A 183 -4.73 15.59 31.51
C HIS A 183 -4.03 15.95 32.83
N ILE A 184 -3.43 17.13 32.91
CA ILE A 184 -2.81 17.63 34.14
C ILE A 184 -3.86 17.88 35.22
N TRP A 185 -5.04 18.42 34.85
CA TRP A 185 -6.11 18.70 35.79
C TRP A 185 -6.78 17.44 36.35
N LEU A 186 -6.96 16.40 35.52
CA LEU A 186 -7.52 15.13 35.97
C LEU A 186 -6.46 14.21 36.61
N GLY A 187 -5.18 14.40 36.28
CA GLY A 187 -4.06 13.64 36.79
C GLY A 187 -3.47 14.20 38.10
N PHE A 188 -4.26 14.91 38.93
CA PHE A 188 -3.80 15.48 40.18
C PHE A 188 -3.17 14.47 41.14
N ASP A 189 -3.55 13.19 41.02
CA ASP A 189 -3.05 12.08 41.82
C ASP A 189 -1.58 11.77 41.50
N HIS A 190 -1.08 12.09 40.30
CA HIS A 190 0.32 11.86 39.89
C HIS A 190 1.26 13.00 40.26
N VAL A 191 0.74 14.20 40.53
CA VAL A 191 1.55 15.36 40.92
C VAL A 191 1.81 15.40 42.42
N LEU A 192 1.03 14.67 43.23
CA LEU A 192 1.16 14.61 44.68
C LEU A 192 2.20 13.60 45.19
N PHE A 193 2.84 12.80 44.29
CA PHE A 193 3.85 11.82 44.65
C PHE A 193 5.29 12.23 44.27
N LEU A 194 5.52 13.49 43.99
CA LEU A 194 6.85 14.10 43.89
C LEU A 194 7.05 15.05 45.07
#